data_d40ec95c2bf9b3a79b0fa3f034ebc690
#
_entry.id   d40ec95c2bf9b3a79b0fa3f034ebc690
#
_cell.length_a   1.000
_cell.length_b   1.000
_cell.length_c   1.000
_cell.angle_alpha   90.00
_cell.angle_beta   90.00
_cell.angle_gamma   90.00
#
_symmetry.space_group_name_H-M   'P 1'
#
loop_
_entity.id
_entity.type
_entity.pdbx_description
1 polymer ?
#
loop_
_entity_poly.entity_id
_entity_poly.type
_entity_poly.pdbx_seq_one_letter_code
_entity_poly.pdbx_strand_id
1 'polypeptide(L)' 'MPKLTPIRRKKFEKFLKFVGCTLKRTKGDHFIYDRPGLDRPVVITDDREVPVFIIRNNLRVLRISTDEFFQILREI' A
#
# COMPACT_ATOMS: atom_id res chain seq x y z
N MET A 1 -9.98 -12.14 -14.87
CA MET A 1 -9.12 -11.07 -14.33
C MET A 1 -8.92 -11.24 -12.84
N PRO A 2 -7.72 -11.02 -12.34
CA PRO A 2 -7.52 -11.14 -10.90
C PRO A 2 -8.33 -10.10 -10.15
N LYS A 3 -8.89 -10.53 -9.04
CA LYS A 3 -9.64 -9.67 -8.14
C LYS A 3 -8.76 -9.25 -6.98
N LEU A 4 -8.93 -8.01 -6.53
CA LEU A 4 -8.32 -7.59 -5.28
C LEU A 4 -8.92 -8.38 -4.12
N THR A 5 -8.05 -8.89 -3.27
CA THR A 5 -8.42 -9.54 -2.02
C THR A 5 -7.60 -8.93 -0.90
N PRO A 6 -8.01 -9.05 0.36
CA PRO A 6 -7.15 -8.58 1.45
C PRO A 6 -5.80 -9.26 1.37
N ILE A 7 -4.73 -8.51 1.65
CA ILE A 7 -3.39 -9.08 1.67
C ILE A 7 -2.73 -8.81 3.02
N ARG A 8 -1.74 -9.62 3.36
CA ARG A 8 -0.99 -9.45 4.59
C ARG A 8 -0.36 -8.07 4.63
N ARG A 9 -0.47 -7.40 5.79
CA ARG A 9 0.12 -6.07 5.95
C ARG A 9 1.61 -6.07 5.58
N LYS A 10 2.34 -7.07 6.03
CA LYS A 10 3.78 -7.15 5.72
C LYS A 10 4.05 -7.20 4.23
N LYS A 11 3.23 -7.91 3.48
CA LYS A 11 3.36 -7.97 2.03
C LYS A 11 3.06 -6.61 1.40
N PHE A 12 2.01 -5.94 1.86
CA PHE A 12 1.66 -4.62 1.37
C PHE A 12 2.76 -3.60 1.70
N GLU A 13 3.39 -3.70 2.86
CA GLU A 13 4.50 -2.84 3.21
C GLU A 13 5.71 -3.06 2.29
N LYS A 14 5.97 -4.30 1.89
CA LYS A 14 7.01 -4.58 0.89
C LYS A 14 6.68 -3.90 -0.43
N PHE A 15 5.42 -3.96 -0.85
CA PHE A 15 4.97 -3.25 -2.04
C PHE A 15 5.22 -1.76 -1.92
N LEU A 16 4.86 -1.16 -0.79
CA LEU A 16 5.06 0.28 -0.58
C LEU A 16 6.54 0.65 -0.69
N LYS A 17 7.41 -0.14 -0.10
CA LYS A 17 8.86 0.11 -0.21
C LYS A 17 9.35 -0.07 -1.63
N PHE A 18 8.83 -1.04 -2.34
CA PHE A 18 9.21 -1.29 -3.72
C PHE A 18 8.91 -0.08 -4.61
N VAL A 19 7.79 0.59 -4.39
CA VAL A 19 7.40 1.76 -5.17
C VAL A 19 7.96 3.07 -4.60
N GLY A 20 8.90 2.99 -3.68
CA GLY A 20 9.65 4.16 -3.19
C GLY A 20 9.09 4.83 -1.95
N CYS A 21 8.09 4.24 -1.31
CA CYS A 21 7.55 4.80 -0.08
C CYS A 21 8.39 4.40 1.12
N THR A 22 8.49 5.29 2.10
CA THR A 22 9.15 5.02 3.37
C THR A 22 8.18 5.30 4.50
N LEU A 23 8.34 4.59 5.60
CA LEU A 23 7.54 4.84 6.79
C LEU A 23 7.97 6.18 7.39
N LYS A 24 7.06 7.14 7.36
CA LYS A 24 7.32 8.48 7.84
C LYS A 24 7.10 8.59 9.34
N ARG A 25 6.01 8.00 9.82
CA ARG A 25 5.68 8.00 11.23
C ARG A 25 4.60 6.98 11.53
N THR A 26 4.47 6.66 12.81
CA THR A 26 3.38 5.84 13.33
C THR A 26 2.56 6.72 14.27
N LYS A 27 1.24 6.71 14.09
CA LYS A 27 0.35 7.47 14.95
C LYS A 27 -0.75 6.53 15.46
N GLY A 28 -0.65 6.16 16.73
CA GLY A 28 -1.54 5.15 17.28
C GLY A 28 -1.38 3.83 16.55
N ASP A 29 -2.46 3.34 15.99
CA ASP A 29 -2.47 2.11 15.19
C ASP A 29 -2.37 2.36 13.68
N HIS A 30 -1.97 3.57 13.27
CA HIS A 30 -1.82 3.94 11.88
C HIS A 30 -0.35 4.05 11.50
N PHE A 31 0.03 3.44 10.39
CA PHE A 31 1.36 3.58 9.80
C PHE A 31 1.23 4.52 8.60
N ILE A 32 2.03 5.58 8.61
CA ILE A 32 1.97 6.63 7.59
C ILE A 32 3.22 6.54 6.72
N TYR A 33 3.02 6.18 5.45
CA TYR A 33 4.07 6.08 4.45
C TYR A 33 3.98 7.26 3.49
N ASP A 34 5.12 7.69 2.99
CA ASP A 34 5.16 8.79 2.05
C ASP A 34 6.33 8.62 1.09
N ARG A 35 6.25 9.33 -0.03
CA ARG A 35 7.35 9.48 -0.99
C ARG A 35 7.21 10.82 -1.68
N PRO A 36 8.32 11.37 -2.27
CA PRO A 36 8.23 12.64 -3.00
C PRO A 36 7.21 12.57 -4.12
N GLY A 37 6.44 13.64 -4.28
CA GLY A 37 5.47 13.76 -5.36
C GLY A 37 4.07 13.27 -5.07
N LEU A 38 3.81 12.69 -3.92
CA LEU A 38 2.45 12.28 -3.55
C LEU A 38 1.65 13.49 -3.06
N ASP A 39 0.39 13.56 -3.48
CA ASP A 39 -0.51 14.61 -3.02
C ASP A 39 -0.87 14.44 -1.55
N ARG A 40 -0.87 13.21 -1.08
CA ARG A 40 -1.15 12.88 0.32
C ARG A 40 -0.47 11.57 0.67
N PRO A 41 -0.25 11.30 1.97
CA PRO A 41 0.42 10.07 2.37
C PRO A 41 -0.45 8.84 2.19
N VAL A 42 0.21 7.69 2.15
CA VAL A 42 -0.43 6.38 2.18
C VAL A 42 -0.57 5.98 3.65
N VAL A 43 -1.77 5.64 4.06
CA VAL A 43 -2.05 5.27 5.46
C VAL A 43 -2.60 3.85 5.50
N ILE A 44 -2.01 3.03 6.35
CA ILE A 44 -2.52 1.68 6.65
C ILE A 44 -2.64 1.50 8.14
N THR A 45 -3.50 0.58 8.55
CA THR A 45 -3.73 0.31 9.96
C THR A 45 -2.89 -0.87 10.43
N ASP A 46 -2.75 -1.01 11.76
CA ASP A 46 -1.99 -2.08 12.39
C ASP A 46 -2.81 -3.36 12.45
N ASP A 47 -3.43 -3.73 11.33
CA ASP A 47 -4.15 -4.97 11.22
C ASP A 47 -3.29 -6.02 10.52
N ARG A 48 -3.61 -7.26 10.75
CA ARG A 48 -2.87 -8.37 10.14
C ARG A 48 -2.95 -8.35 8.62
N GLU A 49 -4.10 -7.93 8.11
CA GLU A 49 -4.35 -7.83 6.67
C GLU A 49 -4.83 -6.45 6.32
N VAL A 50 -4.50 -6.03 5.10
CA VAL A 50 -4.96 -4.77 4.55
C VAL A 50 -6.24 -5.05 3.77
N PRO A 51 -7.38 -4.44 4.17
CA PRO A 51 -8.64 -4.66 3.46
C PRO A 51 -8.62 -4.10 2.04
N VAL A 52 -9.48 -4.64 1.19
CA VAL A 52 -9.54 -4.24 -0.22
C VAL A 52 -9.77 -2.75 -0.40
N PHE A 53 -10.66 -2.14 0.40
CA PHE A 53 -10.95 -0.71 0.22
C PHE A 53 -9.74 0.16 0.57
N ILE A 54 -8.92 -0.26 1.53
CA ILE A 54 -7.68 0.44 1.87
C ILE A 54 -6.66 0.28 0.74
N ILE A 55 -6.53 -0.93 0.18
CA ILE A 55 -5.66 -1.15 -0.97
C ILE A 55 -6.05 -0.24 -2.12
N ARG A 56 -7.33 -0.20 -2.47
CA ARG A 56 -7.82 0.64 -3.57
C ARG A 56 -7.53 2.12 -3.34
N ASN A 57 -7.80 2.62 -2.14
CA ASN A 57 -7.52 4.02 -1.82
C ASN A 57 -6.04 4.34 -1.98
N ASN A 58 -5.17 3.46 -1.50
CA ASN A 58 -3.75 3.68 -1.56
C ASN A 58 -3.21 3.57 -2.99
N LEU A 59 -3.72 2.65 -3.79
CA LEU A 59 -3.35 2.57 -5.20
C LEU A 59 -3.75 3.84 -5.94
N ARG A 60 -4.90 4.41 -5.60
CA ARG A 60 -5.35 5.66 -6.19
C ARG A 60 -4.39 6.81 -5.83
N VAL A 61 -4.00 6.90 -4.56
CA VAL A 61 -3.03 7.91 -4.11
C VAL A 61 -1.71 7.73 -4.85
N LEU A 62 -1.25 6.50 -5.01
CA LEU A 62 0.01 6.18 -5.68
C LEU A 62 -0.08 6.28 -7.21
N ARG A 63 -1.29 6.37 -7.76
CA ARG A 63 -1.54 6.36 -9.20
C ARG A 63 -1.02 5.08 -9.87
N ILE A 64 -1.21 3.97 -9.19
CA ILE A 64 -0.81 2.65 -9.67
C ILE A 64 -2.07 1.87 -9.98
N SER A 65 -2.10 1.26 -11.17
CA SER A 65 -3.24 0.44 -11.56
C SER A 65 -3.25 -0.89 -10.80
N THR A 66 -4.41 -1.52 -10.76
CA THR A 66 -4.54 -2.84 -10.16
C THR A 66 -3.64 -3.86 -10.86
N ASP A 67 -3.54 -3.77 -12.19
CA ASP A 67 -2.68 -4.67 -12.96
C ASP A 67 -1.21 -4.51 -12.60
N GLU A 68 -0.74 -3.27 -12.47
CA GLU A 68 0.62 -3.00 -12.04
C GLU A 68 0.87 -3.53 -10.63
N PHE A 69 -0.11 -3.34 -9.75
CA PHE A 69 -0.02 -3.83 -8.38
C PHE A 69 0.18 -5.35 -8.36
N PHE A 70 -0.61 -6.09 -9.13
CA PHE A 70 -0.46 -7.55 -9.19
C PHE A 70 0.87 -7.96 -9.78
N GLN A 71 1.38 -7.26 -10.78
CA GLN A 71 2.69 -7.54 -11.34
C GLN A 71 3.78 -7.38 -10.29
N ILE A 72 3.73 -6.29 -9.55
CA ILE A 72 4.71 -6.01 -8.50
C ILE A 72 4.65 -7.07 -7.41
N LEU A 73 3.44 -7.46 -7.00
CA LEU A 73 3.28 -8.49 -5.97
C LEU A 73 3.93 -9.82 -6.35
N ARG A 74 4.02 -10.13 -7.63
CA ARG A 74 4.69 -11.35 -8.08
C ARG A 74 6.20 -11.28 -7.98
N GLU A 75 6.74 -10.08 -7.93
CA GLU A 75 8.19 -9.86 -7.94
C GLU A 75 8.79 -9.67 -6.54
N ILE A 76 7.95 -9.44 -5.55
CA ILE A 76 8.44 -9.14 -4.20
C ILE A 76 8.20 -10.28 -3.18
#